data_bb65ef9d8e3a7a8886b10d3c4e4c6293
#
_entry.id   bb65ef9d8e3a7a8886b10d3c4e4c6293
#
_cell.length_a   1.000
_cell.length_b   1.000
_cell.length_c   1.000
_cell.angle_alpha   90.00
_cell.angle_beta   90.00
_cell.angle_gamma   90.00
#
_symmetry.space_group_name_H-M   'P 1'
#
loop_
_entity.id
_entity.type
_entity.pdbx_description
1 polymer ?
#
loop_
_entity_poly.entity_id
_entity_poly.type
_entity_poly.pdbx_seq_one_letter_code
_entity_poly.pdbx_strand_id
1 'polypeptide(L)'
;MKTAEQYKKLTISEFTKAAEIYETDHAGIYEMCKDDYPYIEAELSRIEYQDLLDCGCGTGPMISLLHEKDSTKHYVGLDLTPRMIDVAKSKNLTGVEWVVGDCENLPFKDESFDVIICTNSFHHYPNPQLFFDSAKRVLRPGGRLILQDYTAPKPILWLMNHTEMPLANLVGHGDVGAYSLGQIKTFCDNAGFYIEKLEAARKFRMHLVAKK
;
A
#
# COMPACT_ATOMS: atom_id res chain seq x y z
N MET A 1 -8.48 -23.12 -1.28
CA MET A 1 -7.85 -21.80 -1.21
C MET A 1 -8.13 -21.08 -2.52
N LYS A 2 -8.47 -19.80 -2.50
CA LYS A 2 -8.69 -19.02 -3.74
C LYS A 2 -7.37 -18.84 -4.49
N THR A 3 -7.44 -18.66 -5.82
CA THR A 3 -6.25 -18.30 -6.63
C THR A 3 -5.94 -16.80 -6.46
N ALA A 4 -4.72 -16.37 -6.83
CA ALA A 4 -4.34 -14.97 -6.84
C ALA A 4 -5.31 -14.10 -7.65
N GLU A 5 -5.73 -14.58 -8.82
CA GLU A 5 -6.70 -13.89 -9.67
C GLU A 5 -8.08 -13.75 -9.00
N GLN A 6 -8.52 -14.77 -8.26
CA GLN A 6 -9.79 -14.71 -7.53
C GLN A 6 -9.76 -13.68 -6.39
N TYR A 7 -8.64 -13.57 -5.67
CA TYR A 7 -8.46 -12.52 -4.66
C TYR A 7 -8.47 -11.12 -5.30
N LYS A 8 -7.71 -10.91 -6.37
CA LYS A 8 -7.68 -9.62 -7.09
C LYS A 8 -9.06 -9.20 -7.60
N LYS A 9 -9.86 -10.15 -8.11
CA LYS A 9 -11.26 -9.88 -8.50
C LYS A 9 -12.14 -9.47 -7.33
N LEU A 10 -11.98 -10.07 -6.14
CA LEU A 10 -12.70 -9.66 -4.93
C LEU A 10 -12.31 -8.25 -4.53
N THR A 11 -11.02 -7.94 -4.44
CA THR A 11 -10.49 -6.59 -4.15
C THR A 11 -11.07 -5.55 -5.11
N ILE A 12 -11.02 -5.79 -6.42
CA ILE A 12 -11.62 -4.88 -7.42
C ILE A 12 -13.12 -4.70 -7.17
N SER A 13 -13.85 -5.78 -6.92
CA SER A 13 -15.29 -5.72 -6.69
C SER A 13 -15.67 -4.94 -5.42
N GLU A 14 -14.93 -5.16 -4.33
CA GLU A 14 -15.10 -4.47 -3.05
C GLU A 14 -14.87 -2.97 -3.19
N PHE A 15 -13.70 -2.60 -3.69
CA PHE A 15 -13.29 -1.20 -3.79
C PHE A 15 -14.00 -0.43 -4.92
N THR A 16 -14.52 -1.12 -5.96
CA THR A 16 -15.42 -0.48 -6.92
C THR A 16 -16.71 0.02 -6.25
N LYS A 17 -17.26 -0.74 -5.30
CA LYS A 17 -18.46 -0.34 -4.56
C LYS A 17 -18.19 0.78 -3.54
N ALA A 18 -17.00 0.77 -2.95
CA ALA A 18 -16.62 1.75 -1.93
C ALA A 18 -16.14 3.09 -2.52
N ALA A 19 -15.68 3.14 -3.77
CA ALA A 19 -14.92 4.27 -4.32
C ALA A 19 -15.58 5.63 -4.14
N GLU A 20 -16.91 5.76 -4.36
CA GLU A 20 -17.61 7.05 -4.29
C GLU A 20 -17.76 7.59 -2.87
N ILE A 21 -17.81 6.71 -1.88
CA ILE A 21 -18.05 7.07 -0.48
C ILE A 21 -16.79 6.89 0.38
N TYR A 22 -15.68 6.44 -0.22
CA TYR A 22 -14.48 6.02 0.49
C TYR A 22 -13.97 7.06 1.48
N GLU A 23 -13.90 8.33 1.08
CA GLU A 23 -13.42 9.43 1.93
C GLU A 23 -14.53 10.13 2.73
N THR A 24 -15.81 9.82 2.48
CA THR A 24 -16.97 10.47 3.12
C THR A 24 -17.67 9.61 4.16
N ASP A 25 -17.39 8.30 4.19
CA ASP A 25 -17.94 7.38 5.19
C ASP A 25 -17.10 7.44 6.48
N HIS A 26 -17.55 8.24 7.43
CA HIS A 26 -16.86 8.46 8.72
C HIS A 26 -16.73 7.23 9.61
N ALA A 27 -17.41 6.12 9.31
CA ALA A 27 -17.28 4.85 10.02
C ALA A 27 -16.49 3.80 9.23
N GLY A 28 -16.04 4.16 8.02
CA GLY A 28 -15.47 3.24 7.07
C GLY A 28 -13.96 3.06 7.13
N ILE A 29 -13.45 2.38 6.11
CA ILE A 29 -12.05 1.99 5.97
C ILE A 29 -11.11 3.20 5.99
N TYR A 30 -11.50 4.31 5.34
CA TYR A 30 -10.70 5.53 5.28
C TYR A 30 -10.38 6.11 6.68
N GLU A 31 -11.36 6.14 7.57
CA GLU A 31 -11.16 6.64 8.94
C GLU A 31 -10.11 5.82 9.72
N MET A 32 -10.03 4.51 9.45
CA MET A 32 -8.99 3.67 10.04
C MET A 32 -7.62 3.90 9.39
N CYS A 33 -7.59 4.18 8.08
CA CYS A 33 -6.35 4.35 7.30
C CYS A 33 -5.67 5.70 7.57
N LYS A 34 -6.44 6.78 7.71
CA LYS A 34 -5.89 8.13 7.89
C LYS A 34 -5.03 8.30 9.15
N ASP A 35 -5.25 7.48 10.18
CA ASP A 35 -4.44 7.46 11.40
C ASP A 35 -2.96 7.06 11.12
N ASP A 36 -2.69 6.44 9.99
CA ASP A 36 -1.36 5.99 9.58
C ASP A 36 -0.58 7.08 8.79
N TYR A 37 -1.26 8.07 8.22
CA TYR A 37 -0.64 9.10 7.38
C TYR A 37 0.45 9.91 8.09
N PRO A 38 0.29 10.34 9.37
CA PRO A 38 1.35 11.06 10.08
C PRO A 38 2.66 10.28 10.20
N TYR A 39 2.61 8.94 10.26
CA TYR A 39 3.83 8.12 10.30
C TYR A 39 4.55 8.13 8.97
N ILE A 40 3.81 8.03 7.85
CA ILE A 40 4.38 8.12 6.49
C ILE A 40 5.01 9.51 6.29
N GLU A 41 4.29 10.59 6.64
CA GLU A 41 4.80 11.96 6.54
C GLU A 41 6.07 12.19 7.36
N ALA A 42 6.13 11.64 8.58
CA ALA A 42 7.29 11.76 9.45
C ALA A 42 8.54 11.08 8.83
N GLU A 43 8.38 9.96 8.12
CA GLU A 43 9.50 9.33 7.41
C GLU A 43 9.86 10.10 6.14
N LEU A 44 8.86 10.57 5.37
CA LEU A 44 9.11 11.37 4.17
C LEU A 44 9.83 12.69 4.47
N SER A 45 9.56 13.31 5.64
CA SER A 45 10.24 14.55 6.07
C SER A 45 11.73 14.40 6.35
N ARG A 46 12.23 13.17 6.47
CA ARG A 46 13.64 12.84 6.77
C ARG A 46 14.47 12.51 5.53
N ILE A 47 13.84 12.49 4.37
CA ILE A 47 14.47 12.06 3.12
C ILE A 47 14.24 13.08 2.01
N GLU A 48 15.25 13.28 1.18
CA GLU A 48 15.12 14.04 -0.06
C GLU A 48 14.54 13.11 -1.13
N TYR A 49 13.48 13.56 -1.82
CA TYR A 49 12.90 12.84 -2.94
C TYR A 49 12.23 13.81 -3.92
N GLN A 50 12.15 13.42 -5.18
CA GLN A 50 11.44 14.13 -6.23
C GLN A 50 10.30 13.28 -6.79
N ASP A 51 10.52 11.98 -6.99
CA ASP A 51 9.55 11.06 -7.58
C ASP A 51 9.04 10.07 -6.52
N LEU A 52 7.74 10.13 -6.22
CA LEU A 52 7.06 9.27 -5.25
C LEU A 52 5.98 8.43 -5.93
N LEU A 53 5.98 7.11 -5.64
CA LEU A 53 4.92 6.18 -6.00
C LEU A 53 4.11 5.77 -4.77
N ASP A 54 2.79 5.90 -4.84
CA ASP A 54 1.84 5.36 -3.85
C ASP A 54 1.21 4.07 -4.39
N CYS A 55 1.56 2.93 -3.79
CA CYS A 55 1.09 1.59 -4.15
C CYS A 55 -0.19 1.23 -3.40
N GLY A 56 -1.29 1.04 -4.14
CA GLY A 56 -2.62 0.88 -3.56
C GLY A 56 -3.17 2.21 -3.06
N CYS A 57 -3.07 3.25 -3.89
CA CYS A 57 -3.38 4.63 -3.53
C CYS A 57 -4.88 4.89 -3.27
N GLY A 58 -5.77 3.95 -3.64
CA GLY A 58 -7.20 4.15 -3.56
C GLY A 58 -7.66 5.38 -4.34
N THR A 59 -8.47 6.22 -3.72
CA THR A 59 -8.91 7.51 -4.26
C THR A 59 -7.86 8.61 -4.17
N GLY A 60 -6.64 8.30 -3.73
CA GLY A 60 -5.50 9.21 -3.65
C GLY A 60 -5.48 10.20 -2.47
N PRO A 61 -6.01 9.86 -1.29
CA PRO A 61 -6.04 10.82 -0.17
C PRO A 61 -4.63 11.16 0.35
N MET A 62 -3.71 10.17 0.40
CA MET A 62 -2.33 10.42 0.82
C MET A 62 -1.59 11.33 -0.17
N ILE A 63 -1.73 11.07 -1.47
CA ILE A 63 -1.14 11.96 -2.49
C ILE A 63 -1.75 13.36 -2.41
N SER A 64 -3.07 13.49 -2.19
CA SER A 64 -3.70 14.80 -2.01
C SER A 64 -3.07 15.60 -0.88
N LEU A 65 -2.85 14.95 0.27
CA LEU A 65 -2.21 15.56 1.44
C LEU A 65 -0.76 15.97 1.16
N LEU A 66 0.01 15.15 0.46
CA LEU A 66 1.40 15.44 0.12
C LEU A 66 1.50 16.55 -0.93
N HIS A 67 0.63 16.54 -1.93
CA HIS A 67 0.58 17.55 -3.00
C HIS A 67 0.18 18.93 -2.47
N GLU A 68 -0.73 19.00 -1.49
CA GLU A 68 -1.08 20.25 -0.82
C GLU A 68 0.13 20.88 -0.13
N LYS A 69 1.04 20.05 0.42
CA LYS A 69 2.26 20.52 1.10
C LYS A 69 3.38 20.91 0.14
N ASP A 70 3.53 20.15 -0.95
CA ASP A 70 4.56 20.40 -1.95
C ASP A 70 4.13 19.91 -3.34
N SER A 71 3.53 20.79 -4.13
CA SER A 71 3.09 20.49 -5.49
C SER A 71 4.21 20.51 -6.53
N THR A 72 5.47 20.75 -6.14
CA THR A 72 6.62 20.76 -7.06
C THR A 72 7.19 19.37 -7.31
N LYS A 73 6.81 18.39 -6.48
CA LYS A 73 7.22 16.99 -6.61
C LYS A 73 6.34 16.24 -7.61
N HIS A 74 6.88 15.17 -8.13
CA HIS A 74 6.16 14.27 -9.02
C HIS A 74 5.55 13.11 -8.19
N TYR A 75 4.24 12.99 -8.24
CA TYR A 75 3.48 11.96 -7.56
C TYR A 75 2.82 11.04 -8.55
N VAL A 76 2.94 9.73 -8.31
CA VAL A 76 2.24 8.70 -9.07
C VAL A 76 1.41 7.88 -8.11
N GLY A 77 0.10 7.78 -8.34
CA GLY A 77 -0.79 6.87 -7.62
C GLY A 77 -1.13 5.66 -8.47
N LEU A 78 -0.92 4.47 -7.92
CA LEU A 78 -1.29 3.23 -8.59
C LEU A 78 -2.27 2.43 -7.73
N ASP A 79 -3.38 2.01 -8.33
CA ASP A 79 -4.36 1.13 -7.70
C ASP A 79 -4.85 0.06 -8.68
N LEU A 80 -5.20 -1.12 -8.14
CA LEU A 80 -5.70 -2.23 -8.95
C LEU A 80 -7.13 -1.97 -9.46
N THR A 81 -7.90 -1.11 -8.75
CA THR A 81 -9.32 -0.85 -8.99
C THR A 81 -9.52 0.37 -9.89
N PRO A 82 -10.00 0.20 -11.14
CA PRO A 82 -10.21 1.33 -12.06
C PRO A 82 -11.08 2.44 -11.47
N ARG A 83 -12.15 2.09 -10.73
CA ARG A 83 -13.06 3.09 -10.14
C ARG A 83 -12.40 3.96 -9.07
N MET A 84 -11.46 3.41 -8.28
CA MET A 84 -10.64 4.19 -7.35
C MET A 84 -9.82 5.25 -8.10
N ILE A 85 -9.20 4.85 -9.20
CA ILE A 85 -8.40 5.75 -10.05
C ILE A 85 -9.28 6.81 -10.74
N ASP A 86 -10.52 6.47 -11.14
CA ASP A 86 -11.45 7.47 -11.70
C ASP A 86 -11.79 8.56 -10.68
N VAL A 87 -12.05 8.17 -9.42
CA VAL A 87 -12.30 9.12 -8.33
C VAL A 87 -11.04 9.95 -8.03
N ALA A 88 -9.86 9.32 -7.98
CA ALA A 88 -8.59 10.03 -7.79
C ALA A 88 -8.36 11.09 -8.87
N LYS A 89 -8.59 10.76 -10.14
CA LYS A 89 -8.49 11.69 -11.29
C LYS A 89 -9.44 12.86 -11.16
N SER A 90 -10.63 12.68 -10.61
CA SER A 90 -11.63 13.75 -10.44
C SER A 90 -11.17 14.88 -9.52
N LYS A 91 -10.15 14.65 -8.69
CA LYS A 91 -9.54 15.68 -7.84
C LYS A 91 -8.74 16.73 -8.61
N ASN A 92 -8.40 16.45 -9.88
CA ASN A 92 -7.70 17.36 -10.79
C ASN A 92 -6.38 17.93 -10.21
N LEU A 93 -5.60 17.13 -9.50
CA LEU A 93 -4.30 17.52 -8.97
C LEU A 93 -3.27 17.67 -10.10
N THR A 94 -2.75 18.87 -10.28
CA THR A 94 -1.79 19.17 -11.35
C THR A 94 -0.45 18.47 -11.10
N GLY A 95 0.11 17.80 -12.11
CA GLY A 95 1.40 17.12 -11.99
C GLY A 95 1.35 15.77 -11.27
N VAL A 96 0.15 15.25 -10.98
CA VAL A 96 -0.06 13.90 -10.42
C VAL A 96 -0.47 12.93 -11.53
N GLU A 97 0.17 11.79 -11.59
CA GLU A 97 -0.17 10.69 -12.49
C GLU A 97 -0.99 9.62 -11.75
N TRP A 98 -2.07 9.13 -12.37
CA TRP A 98 -2.94 8.10 -11.81
C TRP A 98 -3.01 6.89 -12.74
N VAL A 99 -2.57 5.73 -12.25
CA VAL A 99 -2.37 4.50 -13.02
C VAL A 99 -3.23 3.35 -12.47
N VAL A 100 -3.98 2.70 -13.34
CA VAL A 100 -4.58 1.40 -13.00
C VAL A 100 -3.52 0.33 -13.20
N GLY A 101 -3.18 -0.40 -12.13
CA GLY A 101 -2.10 -1.39 -12.21
C GLY A 101 -2.02 -2.30 -10.99
N ASP A 102 -1.18 -3.31 -11.11
CA ASP A 102 -0.95 -4.32 -10.11
C ASP A 102 0.37 -4.06 -9.38
N CYS A 103 0.32 -3.88 -8.06
CA CYS A 103 1.51 -3.65 -7.24
C CYS A 103 2.49 -4.83 -7.25
N GLU A 104 2.00 -6.05 -7.52
CA GLU A 104 2.87 -7.22 -7.69
C GLU A 104 3.64 -7.22 -9.02
N ASN A 105 3.24 -6.37 -9.99
CA ASN A 105 3.89 -6.22 -11.28
C ASN A 105 3.82 -4.75 -11.73
N LEU A 106 4.58 -3.89 -11.08
CA LEU A 106 4.57 -2.44 -11.31
C LEU A 106 4.90 -2.09 -12.77
N PRO A 107 4.02 -1.35 -13.49
CA PRO A 107 4.17 -1.09 -14.92
C PRO A 107 5.12 0.09 -15.22
N PHE A 108 6.16 0.24 -14.42
CA PHE A 108 7.14 1.31 -14.54
C PHE A 108 8.51 0.77 -14.92
N LYS A 109 9.35 1.64 -15.49
CA LYS A 109 10.75 1.34 -15.78
C LYS A 109 11.53 1.13 -14.49
N ASP A 110 12.65 0.43 -14.61
CA ASP A 110 13.61 0.30 -13.51
C ASP A 110 14.09 1.68 -13.07
N GLU A 111 14.32 1.84 -11.76
CA GLU A 111 14.92 3.05 -11.19
C GLU A 111 14.17 4.36 -11.51
N SER A 112 12.83 4.32 -11.46
CA SER A 112 11.95 5.44 -11.74
C SER A 112 11.65 6.32 -10.53
N PHE A 113 11.68 5.74 -9.31
CA PHE A 113 11.20 6.41 -8.10
C PHE A 113 12.28 6.53 -7.02
N ASP A 114 12.24 7.62 -6.28
CA ASP A 114 13.07 7.84 -5.09
C ASP A 114 12.43 7.18 -3.86
N VAL A 115 11.10 7.21 -3.81
CA VAL A 115 10.32 6.65 -2.70
C VAL A 115 9.09 5.91 -3.21
N ILE A 116 8.82 4.78 -2.59
CA ILE A 116 7.54 4.07 -2.70
C ILE A 116 6.90 4.06 -1.32
N ILE A 117 5.64 4.46 -1.25
CA ILE A 117 4.80 4.26 -0.07
C ILE A 117 3.74 3.19 -0.37
N CYS A 118 3.35 2.44 0.65
CA CYS A 118 2.22 1.51 0.61
C CYS A 118 1.54 1.51 1.96
N THR A 119 0.31 2.00 2.02
CA THR A 119 -0.41 2.20 3.27
C THR A 119 -1.74 1.49 3.23
N ASN A 120 -1.95 0.51 4.13
CA ASN A 120 -3.20 -0.24 4.27
C ASN A 120 -3.69 -0.90 2.96
N SER A 121 -2.77 -1.45 2.17
CA SER A 121 -3.06 -2.10 0.89
C SER A 121 -2.37 -3.45 0.76
N PHE A 122 -1.22 -3.66 1.41
CA PHE A 122 -0.38 -4.83 1.25
C PHE A 122 -1.07 -6.16 1.66
N HIS A 123 -2.00 -6.11 2.62
CA HIS A 123 -2.78 -7.28 3.05
C HIS A 123 -3.72 -7.84 1.96
N HIS A 124 -3.93 -7.10 0.86
CA HIS A 124 -4.68 -7.55 -0.32
C HIS A 124 -3.80 -8.22 -1.38
N TYR A 125 -2.46 -8.31 -1.20
CA TYR A 125 -1.56 -8.84 -2.22
C TYR A 125 -1.37 -10.35 -2.08
N PRO A 126 -1.89 -11.17 -3.04
CA PRO A 126 -1.80 -12.64 -2.94
C PRO A 126 -0.38 -13.20 -3.09
N ASN A 127 0.54 -12.46 -3.71
CA ASN A 127 1.95 -12.87 -3.86
C ASN A 127 2.87 -11.76 -3.31
N PRO A 128 2.97 -11.62 -1.98
CA PRO A 128 3.65 -10.49 -1.34
C PRO A 128 5.13 -10.35 -1.74
N GLN A 129 5.83 -11.44 -2.04
CA GLN A 129 7.22 -11.39 -2.51
C GLN A 129 7.33 -10.63 -3.83
N LEU A 130 6.37 -10.82 -4.77
CA LEU A 130 6.38 -10.12 -6.06
C LEU A 130 6.26 -8.60 -5.90
N PHE A 131 5.52 -8.14 -4.88
CA PHE A 131 5.47 -6.72 -4.55
C PHE A 131 6.85 -6.18 -4.13
N PHE A 132 7.55 -6.87 -3.22
CA PHE A 132 8.89 -6.45 -2.78
C PHE A 132 9.89 -6.48 -3.94
N ASP A 133 9.86 -7.51 -4.77
CA ASP A 133 10.74 -7.62 -5.95
C ASP A 133 10.47 -6.49 -6.95
N SER A 134 9.18 -6.21 -7.22
CA SER A 134 8.76 -5.14 -8.12
C SER A 134 9.11 -3.76 -7.59
N ALA A 135 8.89 -3.51 -6.28
CA ALA A 135 9.27 -2.28 -5.61
C ALA A 135 10.79 -2.06 -5.67
N LYS A 136 11.58 -3.11 -5.38
CA LYS A 136 13.05 -3.05 -5.47
C LYS A 136 13.52 -2.67 -6.87
N ARG A 137 12.89 -3.21 -7.91
CA ARG A 137 13.24 -2.94 -9.30
C ARG A 137 13.03 -1.48 -9.67
N VAL A 138 11.85 -0.93 -9.36
CA VAL A 138 11.49 0.43 -9.78
C VAL A 138 12.06 1.54 -8.90
N LEU A 139 12.54 1.23 -7.69
CA LEU A 139 13.29 2.19 -6.86
C LEU A 139 14.66 2.49 -7.47
N ARG A 140 15.09 3.74 -7.38
CA ARG A 140 16.48 4.16 -7.67
C ARG A 140 17.45 3.62 -6.62
N PRO A 141 18.75 3.50 -6.92
CA PRO A 141 19.76 3.22 -5.91
C PRO A 141 19.67 4.21 -4.74
N GLY A 142 19.59 3.69 -3.51
CA GLY A 142 19.38 4.50 -2.31
C GLY A 142 17.94 4.92 -2.01
N GLY A 143 17.02 4.64 -2.91
CA GLY A 143 15.58 4.88 -2.71
C GLY A 143 14.97 4.03 -1.58
N ARG A 144 13.80 4.42 -1.11
CA ARG A 144 13.16 3.79 0.06
C ARG A 144 11.75 3.29 -0.23
N LEU A 145 11.45 2.11 0.34
CA LEU A 145 10.10 1.59 0.51
C LEU A 145 9.64 1.89 1.94
N ILE A 146 8.51 2.59 2.08
CA ILE A 146 7.84 2.83 3.36
C ILE A 146 6.51 2.08 3.31
N LEU A 147 6.35 1.09 4.19
CA LEU A 147 5.15 0.24 4.23
C LEU A 147 4.52 0.31 5.61
N GLN A 148 3.23 0.59 5.66
CA GLN A 148 2.43 0.52 6.87
C GLN A 148 1.18 -0.31 6.64
N ASP A 149 1.01 -1.38 7.43
CA ASP A 149 -0.10 -2.31 7.29
C ASP A 149 -0.36 -3.08 8.60
N TYR A 150 -1.27 -4.04 8.55
CA TYR A 150 -1.64 -4.86 9.70
C TYR A 150 -0.53 -5.84 10.10
N THR A 151 -0.32 -5.96 11.40
CA THR A 151 0.44 -7.03 12.04
C THR A 151 -0.17 -7.36 13.39
N ALA A 152 0.18 -8.50 13.97
CA ALA A 152 -0.23 -8.88 15.32
C ALA A 152 0.71 -9.95 15.90
N PRO A 153 0.63 -10.26 17.21
CA PRO A 153 1.26 -11.45 17.78
C PRO A 153 0.84 -12.73 17.04
N LYS A 154 1.74 -13.69 16.92
CA LYS A 154 1.54 -14.93 16.14
C LYS A 154 0.19 -15.63 16.36
N PRO A 155 -0.34 -15.81 17.60
CA PRO A 155 -1.64 -16.46 17.78
C PRO A 155 -2.80 -15.67 17.16
N ILE A 156 -2.76 -14.35 17.24
CA ILE A 156 -3.78 -13.45 16.66
C ILE A 156 -3.67 -13.47 15.14
N LEU A 157 -2.46 -13.39 14.58
CA LEU A 157 -2.25 -13.51 13.12
C LEU A 157 -2.76 -14.84 12.59
N TRP A 158 -2.53 -15.92 13.33
CA TRP A 158 -3.05 -17.23 12.96
C TRP A 158 -4.59 -17.21 12.89
N LEU A 159 -5.24 -16.65 13.91
CA LEU A 159 -6.70 -16.54 13.96
C LEU A 159 -7.21 -15.67 12.81
N MET A 160 -6.65 -14.49 12.60
CA MET A 160 -7.02 -13.58 11.49
C MET A 160 -6.93 -14.29 10.14
N ASN A 161 -5.79 -14.91 9.84
CA ASN A 161 -5.52 -15.51 8.55
C ASN A 161 -6.29 -16.81 8.28
N HIS A 162 -6.71 -17.55 9.33
CA HIS A 162 -7.38 -18.85 9.18
C HIS A 162 -8.90 -18.81 9.43
N THR A 163 -9.41 -17.73 10.03
CA THR A 163 -10.85 -17.61 10.33
C THR A 163 -11.44 -16.30 9.84
N GLU A 164 -10.94 -15.16 10.30
CA GLU A 164 -11.54 -13.85 10.06
C GLU A 164 -11.51 -13.47 8.57
N MET A 165 -10.31 -13.43 7.97
CA MET A 165 -10.15 -13.10 6.55
C MET A 165 -10.82 -14.10 5.60
N PRO A 166 -10.71 -15.42 5.77
CA PRO A 166 -11.48 -16.37 4.97
C PRO A 166 -13.00 -16.18 5.06
N LEU A 167 -13.54 -15.84 6.23
CA LEU A 167 -14.97 -15.53 6.41
C LEU A 167 -15.34 -14.21 5.73
N ALA A 168 -14.54 -13.16 5.89
CA ALA A 168 -14.71 -11.88 5.20
C ALA A 168 -14.73 -12.07 3.67
N ASN A 169 -13.88 -12.94 3.14
CA ASN A 169 -13.85 -13.28 1.71
C ASN A 169 -15.12 -14.02 1.21
N LEU A 170 -15.92 -14.61 2.09
CA LEU A 170 -17.21 -15.20 1.68
C LEU A 170 -18.28 -14.13 1.46
N VAL A 171 -18.14 -12.98 2.11
CA VAL A 171 -19.09 -11.85 1.97
C VAL A 171 -18.55 -10.76 1.02
N GLY A 172 -17.42 -11.03 0.34
CA GLY A 172 -16.96 -10.22 -0.78
C GLY A 172 -15.76 -9.34 -0.52
N HIS A 173 -15.09 -9.47 0.65
CA HIS A 173 -13.81 -8.79 0.92
C HIS A 173 -12.64 -9.47 0.20
N GLY A 174 -11.61 -8.68 -0.14
CA GLY A 174 -10.44 -9.13 -0.89
C GLY A 174 -9.20 -9.38 -0.04
N ASP A 175 -9.34 -9.47 1.29
CA ASP A 175 -8.22 -9.69 2.21
C ASP A 175 -7.54 -11.03 1.98
N VAL A 176 -6.23 -11.01 1.84
CA VAL A 176 -5.42 -12.21 1.63
C VAL A 176 -4.76 -12.68 2.92
N GLY A 177 -4.11 -11.75 3.64
CA GLY A 177 -3.45 -12.10 4.88
C GLY A 177 -2.70 -10.95 5.53
N ALA A 178 -2.59 -11.01 6.85
CA ALA A 178 -1.70 -10.15 7.64
C ALA A 178 -0.39 -10.89 7.95
N TYR A 179 0.71 -10.14 8.03
CA TYR A 179 2.05 -10.71 8.11
C TYR A 179 2.76 -10.31 9.40
N SER A 180 3.52 -11.24 9.97
CA SER A 180 4.41 -10.97 11.10
C SER A 180 5.64 -10.17 10.66
N LEU A 181 6.27 -9.45 11.58
CA LEU A 181 7.53 -8.74 11.29
C LEU A 181 8.62 -9.67 10.75
N GLY A 182 8.64 -10.95 11.21
CA GLY A 182 9.58 -11.94 10.70
C GLY A 182 9.35 -12.31 9.23
N GLN A 183 8.09 -12.39 8.79
CA GLN A 183 7.76 -12.62 7.37
C GLN A 183 8.11 -11.40 6.51
N ILE A 184 7.81 -10.19 7.00
CA ILE A 184 8.20 -8.94 6.33
C ILE A 184 9.72 -8.87 6.18
N LYS A 185 10.47 -9.20 7.25
CA LYS A 185 11.94 -9.28 7.16
C LYS A 185 12.37 -10.25 6.07
N THR A 186 11.76 -11.43 5.99
CA THR A 186 12.09 -12.42 4.96
C THR A 186 11.83 -11.89 3.55
N PHE A 187 10.70 -11.19 3.30
CA PHE A 187 10.42 -10.57 2.01
C PHE A 187 11.46 -9.51 1.63
N CYS A 188 11.87 -8.68 2.60
CA CYS A 188 12.94 -7.69 2.41
C CYS A 188 14.28 -8.36 2.07
N ASP A 189 14.67 -9.36 2.85
CA ASP A 189 15.94 -10.08 2.67
C ASP A 189 15.99 -10.75 1.27
N ASN A 190 14.90 -11.43 0.86
CA ASN A 190 14.80 -12.08 -0.43
C ASN A 190 14.90 -11.10 -1.61
N ALA A 191 14.28 -9.91 -1.49
CA ALA A 191 14.36 -8.86 -2.49
C ALA A 191 15.67 -8.05 -2.42
N GLY A 192 16.50 -8.26 -1.40
CA GLY A 192 17.77 -7.55 -1.20
C GLY A 192 17.62 -6.11 -0.69
N PHE A 193 16.57 -5.83 0.08
CA PHE A 193 16.42 -4.57 0.80
C PHE A 193 17.25 -4.53 2.08
N TYR A 194 17.81 -3.37 2.39
CA TYR A 194 18.35 -3.07 3.71
C TYR A 194 17.28 -2.46 4.59
N ILE A 195 16.95 -3.10 5.71
CA ILE A 195 15.93 -2.63 6.64
C ILE A 195 16.52 -1.54 7.53
N GLU A 196 16.04 -0.30 7.39
CA GLU A 196 16.38 0.82 8.26
C GLU A 196 15.48 0.83 9.51
N LYS A 197 14.21 0.41 9.38
CA LYS A 197 13.24 0.35 10.45
C LYS A 197 12.24 -0.77 10.19
N LEU A 198 11.92 -1.57 11.20
CA LEU A 198 10.83 -2.54 11.18
C LEU A 198 10.33 -2.74 12.60
N GLU A 199 9.15 -2.23 12.88
CA GLU A 199 8.58 -2.26 14.23
C GLU A 199 7.07 -2.50 14.23
N ALA A 200 6.55 -3.02 15.34
CA ALA A 200 5.13 -3.03 15.60
C ALA A 200 4.71 -1.66 16.17
N ALA A 201 3.82 -0.99 15.45
CA ALA A 201 3.21 0.26 15.88
C ALA A 201 1.91 0.03 16.66
N ARG A 202 1.20 1.11 17.02
CA ARG A 202 -0.07 1.03 17.76
C ARG A 202 -1.15 0.26 16.99
N LYS A 203 -2.11 -0.30 17.70
CA LYS A 203 -3.34 -0.92 17.12
C LYS A 203 -3.04 -2.04 16.10
N PHE A 204 -2.07 -2.91 16.38
CA PHE A 204 -1.69 -4.00 15.47
C PHE A 204 -1.24 -3.51 14.07
N ARG A 205 -0.51 -2.43 14.01
CA ARG A 205 0.15 -1.94 12.79
C ARG A 205 1.63 -2.32 12.79
N MET A 206 2.19 -2.53 11.63
CA MET A 206 3.63 -2.55 11.41
C MET A 206 4.05 -1.30 10.66
N HIS A 207 5.27 -0.90 10.87
CA HIS A 207 5.92 0.18 10.15
C HIS A 207 7.28 -0.30 9.66
N LEU A 208 7.47 -0.31 8.35
CA LEU A 208 8.71 -0.67 7.66
C LEU A 208 9.27 0.54 6.93
N VAL A 209 10.56 0.77 7.08
CA VAL A 209 11.38 1.59 6.17
C VAL A 209 12.53 0.72 5.68
N ALA A 210 12.58 0.49 4.38
CA ALA A 210 13.60 -0.35 3.76
C ALA A 210 14.25 0.37 2.58
N LYS A 211 15.58 0.29 2.47
CA LYS A 211 16.39 0.98 1.47
C LYS A 211 16.85 0.01 0.37
N LYS A 212 16.78 0.46 -0.89
CA LYS A 212 17.38 -0.25 -2.04
C LYS A 212 18.89 -0.26 -1.99
#